data_2fa24810dd8fdbc8489a8b5d5e59b188
#
_entry.id   2fa24810dd8fdbc8489a8b5d5e59b188
#
_cell.length_a   1.000
_cell.length_b   1.000
_cell.length_c   1.000
_cell.angle_alpha   90.00
_cell.angle_beta   90.00
_cell.angle_gamma   90.00
#
_symmetry.space_group_name_H-M   'P 1'
#
loop_
_entity.id
_entity.type
_entity.pdbx_description
1 polymer ?
#
loop_
_entity_poly.entity_id
_entity_poly.type
_entity_poly.pdbx_seq_one_letter_code
_entity_poly.pdbx_strand_id
1 'polypeptide(L)'
;MPAKLAPDKSRGYLIPIGTTVRGAGETGIFKRLIAMLRQRCRVVLITATTADDPLVDDLEARLMTNGAGETQRIALANRSDAERQAAISVVEHADVVLLYANQPLRLSALLGGTPLARLLRRRNAEGVAIGGIGAGAAVLPEHMLGGGSHGPSPRMGNVTLAPGLGLTNRLVIDQGDAGADRLGRLLAALALNPFALGIGIDPDTAGFVGPDNVMEVVGHGSITVVDPADVGHSNVADAGPSEPISITNLRVHVLVHGSRYDLDFRRPL
;
A
#
# COMPACT_ATOMS: atom_id res chain seq x y z
N MET A 1 9.52 -5.52 9.82
CA MET A 1 10.59 -5.75 8.82
C MET A 1 10.16 -6.80 7.82
N PRO A 2 10.51 -6.64 6.53
CA PRO A 2 10.27 -7.65 5.49
C PRO A 2 10.90 -9.00 5.85
N ALA A 3 10.26 -10.10 5.45
CA ALA A 3 10.84 -11.43 5.65
C ALA A 3 12.12 -11.60 4.83
N LYS A 4 13.08 -12.39 5.32
CA LYS A 4 14.30 -12.72 4.58
C LYS A 4 13.96 -13.52 3.32
N LEU A 5 14.68 -13.23 2.24
CA LEU A 5 14.62 -14.03 1.01
C LEU A 5 15.36 -15.34 1.21
N ALA A 6 14.82 -16.44 0.66
CA ALA A 6 15.62 -17.64 0.44
C ALA A 6 16.65 -17.38 -0.68
N PRO A 7 17.82 -18.07 -0.69
CA PRO A 7 18.92 -17.78 -1.62
C PRO A 7 18.52 -17.78 -3.10
N ASP A 8 17.55 -18.62 -3.49
CA ASP A 8 17.14 -18.82 -4.89
C ASP A 8 15.75 -18.21 -5.19
N LYS A 9 15.25 -17.32 -4.32
CA LYS A 9 13.94 -16.69 -4.47
C LYS A 9 14.07 -15.19 -4.69
N SER A 10 13.21 -14.65 -5.57
CA SER A 10 12.96 -13.22 -5.68
C SER A 10 11.66 -12.85 -4.96
N ARG A 11 11.60 -11.65 -4.43
CA ARG A 11 10.40 -11.12 -3.79
C ARG A 11 9.27 -10.99 -4.80
N GLY A 12 8.05 -11.26 -4.37
CA GLY A 12 6.85 -10.93 -5.15
C GLY A 12 6.64 -9.41 -5.25
N TYR A 13 5.88 -9.00 -6.24
CA TYR A 13 5.51 -7.60 -6.39
C TYR A 13 4.81 -7.07 -5.14
N LEU A 14 5.05 -5.80 -4.83
CA LEU A 14 4.27 -5.02 -3.88
C LEU A 14 3.44 -4.00 -4.67
N ILE A 15 2.12 -4.01 -4.47
CA ILE A 15 1.21 -3.27 -5.34
C ILE A 15 0.27 -2.39 -4.50
N PRO A 16 0.74 -1.21 -4.07
CA PRO A 16 -0.15 -0.22 -3.48
C PRO A 16 -1.06 0.38 -4.56
N ILE A 17 -2.36 0.39 -4.28
CA ILE A 17 -3.42 0.89 -5.16
C ILE A 17 -4.18 1.96 -4.38
N GLY A 18 -4.38 3.11 -4.99
CA GLY A 18 -5.22 4.16 -4.44
C GLY A 18 -6.67 3.70 -4.27
N THR A 19 -7.51 4.58 -3.73
CA THR A 19 -8.93 4.29 -3.61
C THR A 19 -9.54 4.02 -4.98
N THR A 20 -10.24 2.90 -5.15
CA THR A 20 -10.95 2.64 -6.40
C THR A 20 -12.37 3.19 -6.32
N VAL A 21 -12.82 3.80 -7.42
CA VAL A 21 -14.21 4.29 -7.53
C VAL A 21 -15.08 3.18 -8.09
N ARG A 22 -16.19 2.87 -7.40
CA ARG A 22 -17.15 1.88 -7.88
C ARG A 22 -17.73 2.30 -9.24
N GLY A 23 -17.73 1.37 -10.20
CA GLY A 23 -18.21 1.66 -11.55
C GLY A 23 -17.28 2.55 -12.38
N ALA A 24 -16.09 2.90 -11.88
CA ALA A 24 -15.07 3.51 -12.72
C ALA A 24 -14.73 2.61 -13.89
N GLY A 25 -14.42 3.21 -15.04
CA GLY A 25 -14.01 2.49 -16.23
C GLY A 25 -12.76 1.63 -16.02
N GLU A 26 -12.37 0.87 -17.02
CA GLU A 26 -11.16 0.04 -16.98
C GLU A 26 -9.91 0.92 -16.84
N THR A 27 -9.25 0.85 -15.70
CA THR A 27 -8.03 1.64 -15.40
C THR A 27 -6.74 0.97 -15.85
N GLY A 28 -6.84 -0.26 -16.35
CA GLY A 28 -5.69 -1.09 -16.69
C GLY A 28 -4.99 -1.75 -15.50
N ILE A 29 -5.33 -1.38 -14.26
CA ILE A 29 -4.66 -1.89 -13.05
C ILE A 29 -4.84 -3.40 -12.91
N PHE A 30 -6.09 -3.89 -12.93
CA PHE A 30 -6.36 -5.34 -12.78
C PHE A 30 -5.91 -6.13 -14.01
N LYS A 31 -6.00 -5.56 -15.21
CA LYS A 31 -5.43 -6.15 -16.42
C LYS A 31 -3.92 -6.32 -16.29
N ARG A 32 -3.21 -5.28 -15.83
CA ARG A 32 -1.75 -5.32 -15.58
C ARG A 32 -1.40 -6.33 -14.48
N LEU A 33 -2.20 -6.37 -13.39
CA LEU A 33 -2.05 -7.33 -12.31
C LEU A 33 -2.12 -8.78 -12.80
N ILE A 34 -3.16 -9.11 -13.57
CA ILE A 34 -3.38 -10.47 -14.07
C ILE A 34 -2.33 -10.82 -15.14
N ALA A 35 -1.96 -9.87 -16.00
CA ALA A 35 -0.97 -10.09 -17.06
C ALA A 35 0.44 -10.45 -16.54
N MET A 36 0.80 -10.01 -15.31
CA MET A 36 2.10 -10.37 -14.70
C MET A 36 2.08 -11.75 -14.03
N LEU A 37 0.91 -12.35 -13.87
CA LEU A 37 0.71 -13.66 -13.25
C LEU A 37 0.51 -14.73 -14.33
N ARG A 38 0.54 -15.99 -13.92
CA ARG A 38 0.19 -17.10 -14.82
C ARG A 38 -1.32 -17.06 -15.13
N GLN A 39 -1.71 -17.53 -16.29
CA GLN A 39 -3.12 -17.68 -16.63
C GLN A 39 -3.86 -18.50 -15.55
N ARG A 40 -5.10 -18.09 -15.24
CA ARG A 40 -5.95 -18.71 -14.20
C ARG A 40 -5.35 -18.63 -12.80
N CYS A 41 -4.75 -17.49 -12.46
CA CYS A 41 -4.24 -17.23 -11.11
C CYS A 41 -5.36 -17.25 -10.06
N ARG A 42 -4.98 -17.67 -8.84
CA ARG A 42 -5.83 -17.57 -7.63
C ARG A 42 -5.58 -16.25 -6.94
N VAL A 43 -6.63 -15.45 -6.87
CA VAL A 43 -6.62 -14.16 -6.18
C VAL A 43 -7.30 -14.31 -4.83
N VAL A 44 -6.62 -13.95 -3.76
CA VAL A 44 -7.20 -13.89 -2.42
C VAL A 44 -7.43 -12.43 -2.04
N LEU A 45 -8.67 -12.09 -1.71
CA LEU A 45 -9.06 -10.77 -1.24
C LEU A 45 -9.30 -10.82 0.28
N ILE A 46 -8.41 -10.22 1.06
CA ILE A 46 -8.55 -10.09 2.52
C ILE A 46 -9.21 -8.74 2.81
N THR A 47 -10.36 -8.76 3.46
CA THR A 47 -11.15 -7.55 3.72
C THR A 47 -11.36 -7.33 5.21
N ALA A 48 -11.37 -6.05 5.63
CA ALA A 48 -11.73 -5.64 6.98
C ALA A 48 -12.79 -4.52 6.92
N THR A 49 -13.87 -4.79 6.19
CA THR A 49 -15.04 -3.92 6.01
C THR A 49 -16.29 -4.56 6.61
N THR A 50 -17.44 -3.93 6.41
CA THR A 50 -18.72 -4.58 6.67
C THR A 50 -18.94 -5.77 5.72
N ALA A 51 -19.72 -6.76 6.14
CA ALA A 51 -19.94 -7.98 5.35
C ALA A 51 -20.51 -7.71 3.94
N ASP A 52 -21.33 -6.67 3.82
CA ASP A 52 -22.06 -6.32 2.60
C ASP A 52 -21.46 -5.08 1.90
N ASP A 53 -20.14 -4.88 1.96
CA ASP A 53 -19.50 -3.78 1.26
C ASP A 53 -19.56 -4.02 -0.26
N PRO A 54 -20.35 -3.22 -1.02
CA PRO A 54 -20.57 -3.45 -2.44
C PRO A 54 -19.33 -3.24 -3.29
N LEU A 55 -18.30 -2.57 -2.76
CA LEU A 55 -17.03 -2.41 -3.47
C LEU A 55 -16.25 -3.73 -3.51
N VAL A 56 -16.40 -4.59 -2.50
CA VAL A 56 -15.76 -5.91 -2.48
C VAL A 56 -16.26 -6.78 -3.63
N ASP A 57 -17.58 -6.79 -3.86
CA ASP A 57 -18.18 -7.53 -4.97
C ASP A 57 -17.75 -6.98 -6.34
N ASP A 58 -17.65 -5.64 -6.45
CA ASP A 58 -17.16 -4.98 -7.67
C ASP A 58 -15.68 -5.33 -7.94
N LEU A 59 -14.84 -5.37 -6.90
CA LEU A 59 -13.44 -5.77 -7.01
C LEU A 59 -13.30 -7.22 -7.50
N GLU A 60 -14.07 -8.15 -6.94
CA GLU A 60 -14.06 -9.55 -7.38
C GLU A 60 -14.52 -9.68 -8.84
N ALA A 61 -15.60 -8.98 -9.22
CA ALA A 61 -16.09 -8.97 -10.60
C ALA A 61 -15.04 -8.44 -11.59
N ARG A 62 -14.35 -7.34 -11.24
CA ARG A 62 -13.27 -6.79 -12.07
C ARG A 62 -12.08 -7.76 -12.20
N LEU A 63 -11.67 -8.42 -11.11
CA LEU A 63 -10.61 -9.42 -11.16
C LEU A 63 -10.97 -10.56 -12.11
N MET A 64 -12.18 -11.10 -11.99
CA MET A 64 -12.68 -12.17 -12.87
C MET A 64 -12.77 -11.74 -14.33
N THR A 65 -13.30 -10.54 -14.59
CA THR A 65 -13.43 -9.98 -15.96
C THR A 65 -12.05 -9.78 -16.60
N ASN A 66 -11.01 -9.48 -15.81
CA ASN A 66 -9.64 -9.31 -16.28
C ASN A 66 -8.86 -10.63 -16.38
N GLY A 67 -9.48 -11.80 -16.10
CA GLY A 67 -8.92 -13.11 -16.37
C GLY A 67 -8.34 -13.84 -15.16
N ALA A 68 -8.70 -13.44 -13.94
CA ALA A 68 -8.44 -14.27 -12.76
C ALA A 68 -9.11 -15.63 -12.91
N GLY A 69 -8.44 -16.71 -12.53
CA GLY A 69 -9.02 -18.06 -12.59
C GLY A 69 -9.98 -18.33 -11.45
N GLU A 70 -9.70 -17.78 -10.29
CA GLU A 70 -10.47 -17.93 -9.06
C GLU A 70 -10.26 -16.72 -8.16
N THR A 71 -11.31 -16.27 -7.50
CA THR A 71 -11.22 -15.30 -6.41
C THR A 71 -11.76 -15.92 -5.12
N GLN A 72 -11.05 -15.73 -4.01
CA GLN A 72 -11.48 -16.17 -2.69
C GLN A 72 -11.43 -15.01 -1.71
N ARG A 73 -12.51 -14.84 -0.92
CA ARG A 73 -12.63 -13.77 0.08
C ARG A 73 -12.34 -14.29 1.48
N ILE A 74 -11.50 -13.56 2.22
CA ILE A 74 -11.29 -13.74 3.66
C ILE A 74 -11.78 -12.45 4.34
N ALA A 75 -12.95 -12.49 4.94
CA ALA A 75 -13.49 -11.38 5.72
C ALA A 75 -12.99 -11.44 7.16
N LEU A 76 -12.35 -10.37 7.62
CA LEU A 76 -11.85 -10.23 8.98
C LEU A 76 -12.80 -9.37 9.80
N ALA A 77 -13.68 -9.97 10.56
CA ALA A 77 -14.51 -9.29 11.55
C ALA A 77 -13.76 -9.11 12.88
N ASN A 78 -13.00 -10.14 13.27
CA ASN A 78 -12.24 -10.23 14.50
C ASN A 78 -10.82 -10.71 14.24
N ARG A 79 -9.94 -10.48 15.23
CA ARG A 79 -8.55 -10.93 15.15
C ARG A 79 -8.40 -12.46 15.02
N SER A 80 -9.29 -13.22 15.66
CA SER A 80 -9.32 -14.69 15.55
C SER A 80 -9.55 -15.20 14.13
N ASP A 81 -10.17 -14.41 13.25
CA ASP A 81 -10.36 -14.78 11.84
C ASP A 81 -9.01 -14.90 11.11
N ALA A 82 -8.03 -14.08 11.48
CA ALA A 82 -6.66 -14.11 10.96
C ALA A 82 -5.79 -15.22 11.57
N GLU A 83 -6.33 -16.00 12.50
CA GLU A 83 -5.68 -17.15 13.15
C GLU A 83 -6.27 -18.48 12.68
N ARG A 84 -7.40 -18.45 11.96
CA ARG A 84 -8.07 -19.66 11.45
C ARG A 84 -7.21 -20.39 10.43
N GLN A 85 -7.08 -21.70 10.60
CA GLN A 85 -6.35 -22.56 9.67
C GLN A 85 -6.90 -22.47 8.24
N ALA A 86 -8.22 -22.30 8.08
CA ALA A 86 -8.83 -22.13 6.77
C ALA A 86 -8.32 -20.88 6.04
N ALA A 87 -8.21 -19.73 6.72
CA ALA A 87 -7.67 -18.50 6.13
C ALA A 87 -6.18 -18.66 5.76
N ILE A 88 -5.41 -19.34 6.61
CA ILE A 88 -4.00 -19.65 6.38
C ILE A 88 -3.88 -20.54 5.13
N SER A 89 -4.62 -21.63 5.04
CA SER A 89 -4.58 -22.55 3.89
C SER A 89 -4.94 -21.87 2.57
N VAL A 90 -5.93 -20.97 2.57
CA VAL A 90 -6.30 -20.19 1.37
C VAL A 90 -5.12 -19.33 0.88
N VAL A 91 -4.45 -18.62 1.78
CA VAL A 91 -3.30 -17.76 1.43
C VAL A 91 -2.05 -18.59 1.05
N GLU A 92 -1.88 -19.78 1.59
CA GLU A 92 -0.78 -20.68 1.19
C GLU A 92 -0.83 -21.10 -0.29
N HIS A 93 -2.02 -21.08 -0.89
CA HIS A 93 -2.21 -21.46 -2.28
C HIS A 93 -2.46 -20.28 -3.23
N ALA A 94 -2.41 -19.05 -2.71
CA ALA A 94 -2.63 -17.83 -3.49
C ALA A 94 -1.46 -17.53 -4.45
N ASP A 95 -1.77 -17.04 -5.64
CA ASP A 95 -0.81 -16.45 -6.57
C ASP A 95 -0.66 -14.94 -6.34
N VAL A 96 -1.72 -14.30 -5.85
CA VAL A 96 -1.73 -12.90 -5.41
C VAL A 96 -2.69 -12.72 -4.24
N VAL A 97 -2.33 -11.83 -3.31
CA VAL A 97 -3.19 -11.42 -2.21
C VAL A 97 -3.42 -9.91 -2.29
N LEU A 98 -4.66 -9.50 -2.24
CA LEU A 98 -5.07 -8.10 -2.16
C LEU A 98 -5.70 -7.81 -0.80
N LEU A 99 -5.27 -6.73 -0.17
CA LEU A 99 -5.80 -6.25 1.10
C LEU A 99 -6.76 -5.08 0.82
N TYR A 100 -7.97 -5.12 1.35
CA TYR A 100 -8.92 -4.02 1.26
C TYR A 100 -9.55 -3.70 2.61
N ALA A 101 -9.55 -2.43 2.96
CA ALA A 101 -10.22 -1.94 4.16
C ALA A 101 -10.57 -0.46 4.01
N ASN A 102 -11.51 0.01 4.83
CA ASN A 102 -11.87 1.43 4.92
C ASN A 102 -11.00 2.19 5.93
N GLN A 103 -10.37 1.49 6.87
CA GLN A 103 -9.55 2.07 7.93
C GLN A 103 -8.24 1.29 8.12
N PRO A 104 -7.06 1.94 7.96
CA PRO A 104 -5.78 1.25 8.06
C PRO A 104 -5.51 0.73 9.48
N LEU A 105 -5.84 1.49 10.53
CA LEU A 105 -5.67 1.05 11.92
C LEU A 105 -6.48 -0.20 12.26
N ARG A 106 -7.73 -0.29 11.75
CA ARG A 106 -8.55 -1.49 11.92
C ARG A 106 -7.89 -2.71 11.28
N LEU A 107 -7.46 -2.60 10.04
CA LEU A 107 -6.82 -3.70 9.32
C LEU A 107 -5.52 -4.13 10.02
N SER A 108 -4.69 -3.16 10.42
CA SER A 108 -3.46 -3.44 11.17
C SER A 108 -3.75 -4.12 12.51
N ALA A 109 -4.77 -3.70 13.26
CA ALA A 109 -5.15 -4.32 14.53
C ALA A 109 -5.63 -5.77 14.37
N LEU A 110 -6.36 -6.07 13.29
CA LEU A 110 -6.86 -7.42 13.00
C LEU A 110 -5.74 -8.36 12.52
N LEU A 111 -4.79 -7.86 11.74
CA LEU A 111 -3.72 -8.66 11.14
C LEU A 111 -2.41 -8.66 11.94
N GLY A 112 -2.04 -7.53 12.55
CA GLY A 112 -0.71 -7.32 13.14
C GLY A 112 -0.32 -8.42 14.14
N GLY A 113 0.83 -9.07 13.93
CA GLY A 113 1.34 -10.14 14.80
C GLY A 113 0.64 -11.51 14.68
N THR A 114 -0.40 -11.65 13.87
CA THR A 114 -1.11 -12.93 13.67
C THR A 114 -0.31 -13.91 12.80
N PRO A 115 -0.67 -15.21 12.80
CA PRO A 115 -0.13 -16.17 11.84
C PRO A 115 -0.32 -15.76 10.39
N LEU A 116 -1.49 -15.19 10.05
CA LEU A 116 -1.80 -14.73 8.69
C LEU A 116 -0.86 -13.60 8.25
N ALA A 117 -0.58 -12.60 9.11
CA ALA A 117 0.37 -11.53 8.77
C ALA A 117 1.81 -12.04 8.59
N ARG A 118 2.22 -13.03 9.39
CA ARG A 118 3.53 -13.69 9.21
C ARG A 118 3.57 -14.46 7.88
N LEU A 119 2.49 -15.14 7.54
CA LEU A 119 2.35 -15.85 6.28
C LEU A 119 2.44 -14.89 5.08
N LEU A 120 1.75 -13.77 5.10
CA LEU A 120 1.80 -12.75 4.04
C LEU A 120 3.25 -12.30 3.77
N ARG A 121 4.02 -11.98 4.81
CA ARG A 121 5.43 -11.61 4.65
C ARG A 121 6.27 -12.75 4.05
N ARG A 122 6.06 -13.99 4.51
CA ARG A 122 6.74 -15.17 3.98
C ARG A 122 6.39 -15.41 2.52
N ARG A 123 5.10 -15.40 2.17
CA ARG A 123 4.64 -15.62 0.79
C ARG A 123 5.16 -14.55 -0.18
N ASN A 124 5.23 -13.28 0.27
CA ASN A 124 5.86 -12.25 -0.54
C ASN A 124 7.36 -12.51 -0.75
N ALA A 125 8.09 -12.96 0.27
CA ALA A 125 9.49 -13.37 0.14
C ALA A 125 9.68 -14.61 -0.75
N GLU A 126 8.64 -15.42 -0.97
CA GLU A 126 8.59 -16.59 -1.85
C GLU A 126 8.14 -16.26 -3.28
N GLY A 127 7.86 -14.99 -3.59
CA GLY A 127 7.49 -14.53 -4.93
C GLY A 127 6.01 -14.23 -5.14
N VAL A 128 5.15 -14.39 -4.12
CA VAL A 128 3.73 -14.05 -4.23
C VAL A 128 3.54 -12.54 -4.20
N ALA A 129 2.79 -12.02 -5.18
CA ALA A 129 2.45 -10.62 -5.23
C ALA A 129 1.47 -10.26 -4.10
N ILE A 130 1.72 -9.15 -3.42
CA ILE A 130 0.81 -8.62 -2.40
C ILE A 130 0.47 -7.17 -2.72
N GLY A 131 -0.81 -6.91 -2.86
CA GLY A 131 -1.32 -5.57 -3.07
C GLY A 131 -2.20 -5.09 -1.93
N GLY A 132 -2.47 -3.79 -1.92
CA GLY A 132 -3.42 -3.17 -1.00
C GLY A 132 -4.19 -2.08 -1.72
N ILE A 133 -5.48 -1.99 -1.47
CA ILE A 133 -6.41 -1.04 -2.09
C ILE A 133 -6.89 -0.07 -1.03
N GLY A 134 -6.79 1.22 -1.29
CA GLY A 134 -7.17 2.26 -0.34
C GLY A 134 -6.41 2.11 0.98
N ALA A 135 -7.11 2.01 2.10
CA ALA A 135 -6.49 1.77 3.40
C ALA A 135 -5.63 0.49 3.46
N GLY A 136 -5.92 -0.50 2.59
CA GLY A 136 -5.09 -1.68 2.41
C GLY A 136 -3.70 -1.37 1.85
N ALA A 137 -3.54 -0.31 1.04
CA ALA A 137 -2.24 0.15 0.58
C ALA A 137 -1.41 0.75 1.72
N ALA A 138 -2.04 1.54 2.58
CA ALA A 138 -1.37 2.21 3.69
C ALA A 138 -0.74 1.23 4.69
N VAL A 139 -1.29 0.01 4.85
CA VAL A 139 -0.77 -0.99 5.81
C VAL A 139 0.39 -1.84 5.28
N LEU A 140 0.69 -1.79 3.99
CA LEU A 140 1.76 -2.62 3.40
C LEU A 140 3.15 -2.34 4.01
N PRO A 141 3.57 -1.08 4.26
CA PRO A 141 4.86 -0.75 4.86
C PRO A 141 5.00 -1.20 6.31
N GLU A 142 6.22 -1.08 6.82
CA GLU A 142 6.54 -1.25 8.24
C GLU A 142 5.99 -0.12 9.09
N HIS A 143 6.14 1.12 8.60
CA HIS A 143 5.55 2.31 9.20
C HIS A 143 4.41 2.80 8.31
N MET A 144 3.20 2.79 8.85
CA MET A 144 2.03 3.20 8.10
C MET A 144 1.45 4.52 8.60
N LEU A 145 0.79 5.23 7.70
CA LEU A 145 -0.12 6.31 8.06
C LEU A 145 -1.42 5.71 8.61
N GLY A 146 -1.56 5.70 9.93
CA GLY A 146 -2.74 5.16 10.61
C GLY A 146 -3.93 6.12 10.59
N GLY A 147 -3.69 7.40 10.37
CA GLY A 147 -4.69 8.45 10.34
C GLY A 147 -4.05 9.83 10.35
N GLY A 148 -4.88 10.86 10.41
CA GLY A 148 -4.43 12.24 10.50
C GLY A 148 -5.38 13.19 9.79
N SER A 149 -5.15 14.49 9.96
CA SER A 149 -5.90 15.55 9.29
C SER A 149 -5.29 15.91 7.95
N HIS A 150 -6.14 16.23 6.99
CA HIS A 150 -5.73 16.78 5.69
C HIS A 150 -5.31 18.25 5.84
N GLY A 151 -4.50 18.71 4.90
CA GLY A 151 -4.10 20.12 4.81
C GLY A 151 -2.84 20.28 3.95
N PRO A 152 -2.61 21.50 3.43
CA PRO A 152 -1.51 21.79 2.51
C PRO A 152 -0.15 21.80 3.20
N SER A 153 -0.10 22.07 4.51
CA SER A 153 1.13 22.27 5.26
C SER A 153 1.32 21.21 6.34
N PRO A 154 2.54 20.71 6.55
CA PRO A 154 2.84 19.79 7.63
C PRO A 154 2.71 20.49 8.98
N ARG A 155 2.03 19.81 9.92
CA ARG A 155 1.89 20.29 11.31
C ARG A 155 2.13 19.13 12.26
N MET A 156 2.66 19.43 13.44
CA MET A 156 2.80 18.45 14.50
C MET A 156 1.42 17.92 14.92
N GLY A 157 1.25 16.60 14.94
CA GLY A 157 -0.05 15.96 15.24
C GLY A 157 -0.97 15.76 14.04
N ASN A 158 -0.62 16.28 12.84
CA ASN A 158 -1.41 16.03 11.61
C ASN A 158 -1.36 14.60 11.11
N VAL A 159 -0.46 13.79 11.65
CA VAL A 159 -0.27 12.41 11.23
C VAL A 159 -0.09 11.51 12.45
N THR A 160 -0.68 10.32 12.38
CA THR A 160 -0.41 9.23 13.31
C THR A 160 0.35 8.15 12.57
N LEU A 161 1.61 7.94 12.94
CA LEU A 161 2.38 6.78 12.46
C LEU A 161 2.07 5.58 13.34
N ALA A 162 1.85 4.44 12.72
CA ALA A 162 1.56 3.18 13.40
C ALA A 162 2.29 2.01 12.72
N PRO A 163 2.45 0.86 13.40
CA PRO A 163 2.99 -0.33 12.77
C PRO A 163 2.08 -0.86 11.67
N GLY A 164 2.65 -1.07 10.47
CA GLY A 164 2.00 -1.76 9.37
C GLY A 164 2.39 -3.23 9.30
N LEU A 165 2.26 -3.85 8.13
CA LEU A 165 2.53 -5.27 7.92
C LEU A 165 4.02 -5.58 7.69
N GLY A 166 4.86 -4.59 7.42
CA GLY A 166 6.29 -4.78 7.22
C GLY A 166 6.64 -5.54 5.94
N LEU A 167 5.90 -5.34 4.86
CA LEU A 167 6.24 -5.88 3.54
C LEU A 167 7.34 -5.07 2.86
N THR A 168 7.46 -3.80 3.22
CA THR A 168 8.58 -2.92 2.88
C THR A 168 8.91 -1.99 4.04
N ASN A 169 10.17 -1.59 4.17
CA ASN A 169 10.63 -0.55 5.09
C ASN A 169 11.10 0.72 4.34
N ARG A 170 10.95 0.75 3.02
CA ARG A 170 11.42 1.84 2.16
C ARG A 170 10.40 2.95 1.96
N LEU A 171 9.12 2.63 2.16
CA LEU A 171 7.99 3.49 1.80
C LEU A 171 7.15 3.83 3.01
N VAL A 172 6.61 5.04 3.00
CA VAL A 172 5.39 5.44 3.71
C VAL A 172 4.35 5.77 2.64
N ILE A 173 3.16 5.18 2.76
CA ILE A 173 2.13 5.29 1.72
C ILE A 173 0.96 6.11 2.26
N ASP A 174 0.66 7.21 1.57
CA ASP A 174 -0.55 7.98 1.76
C ASP A 174 -1.51 7.73 0.60
N GLN A 175 -2.61 7.11 0.90
CA GLN A 175 -3.74 6.95 0.01
C GLN A 175 -4.84 7.89 0.47
N GLY A 176 -5.46 8.63 -0.38
CA GLY A 176 -6.50 9.58 0.00
C GLY A 176 -7.64 9.57 -0.99
N ASP A 177 -8.74 10.18 -0.54
CA ASP A 177 -9.90 10.42 -1.39
C ASP A 177 -9.59 11.48 -2.43
N ALA A 178 -10.31 11.45 -3.55
CA ALA A 178 -10.17 12.44 -4.60
C ALA A 178 -10.39 13.87 -4.04
N GLY A 179 -9.46 14.77 -4.35
CA GLY A 179 -9.53 16.17 -3.93
C GLY A 179 -9.04 16.47 -2.52
N ALA A 180 -8.61 15.48 -1.74
CA ALA A 180 -8.04 15.76 -0.42
C ALA A 180 -6.61 16.32 -0.54
N ASP A 181 -6.35 17.41 0.16
CA ASP A 181 -5.01 17.98 0.28
C ASP A 181 -4.17 17.12 1.25
N ARG A 182 -3.35 16.22 0.68
CA ARG A 182 -2.61 15.18 1.40
C ARG A 182 -1.16 15.53 1.65
N LEU A 183 -0.63 16.52 0.92
CA LEU A 183 0.80 16.79 0.91
C LEU A 183 1.31 17.13 2.31
N GLY A 184 0.57 17.94 3.07
CA GLY A 184 0.97 18.31 4.42
C GLY A 184 1.10 17.10 5.35
N ARG A 185 0.18 16.13 5.26
CA ARG A 185 0.22 14.89 6.05
C ARG A 185 1.41 14.01 5.67
N LEU A 186 1.65 13.84 4.37
CA LEU A 186 2.80 13.08 3.87
C LEU A 186 4.13 13.72 4.29
N LEU A 187 4.24 15.04 4.18
CA LEU A 187 5.43 15.79 4.63
C LEU A 187 5.64 15.68 6.14
N ALA A 188 4.58 15.74 6.96
CA ALA A 188 4.69 15.53 8.40
C ALA A 188 5.18 14.11 8.74
N ALA A 189 4.70 13.09 8.01
CA ALA A 189 5.16 11.71 8.17
C ALA A 189 6.66 11.57 7.84
N LEU A 190 7.13 12.23 6.79
CA LEU A 190 8.55 12.19 6.39
C LEU A 190 9.44 13.01 7.32
N ALA A 191 8.93 14.08 7.91
CA ALA A 191 9.66 14.80 8.96
C ALA A 191 9.90 13.91 10.19
N LEU A 192 8.93 13.05 10.53
CA LEU A 192 9.05 12.08 11.63
C LEU A 192 9.84 10.81 11.25
N ASN A 193 9.88 10.47 9.95
CA ASN A 193 10.59 9.28 9.45
C ASN A 193 11.33 9.59 8.14
N PRO A 194 12.45 10.31 8.19
CA PRO A 194 13.18 10.76 6.99
C PRO A 194 13.93 9.64 6.25
N PHE A 195 13.92 8.42 6.75
CA PHE A 195 14.56 7.28 6.08
C PHE A 195 13.72 6.72 4.93
N ALA A 196 12.39 6.90 5.00
CA ALA A 196 11.46 6.38 4.00
C ALA A 196 11.25 7.37 2.85
N LEU A 197 10.88 6.83 1.67
CA LEU A 197 10.25 7.59 0.60
C LEU A 197 8.75 7.73 0.92
N GLY A 198 8.21 8.92 0.75
CA GLY A 198 6.77 9.14 0.81
C GLY A 198 6.14 8.92 -0.55
N ILE A 199 5.08 8.13 -0.64
CA ILE A 199 4.28 8.04 -1.85
C ILE A 199 2.82 8.40 -1.57
N GLY A 200 2.31 9.38 -2.31
CA GLY A 200 0.90 9.74 -2.36
C GLY A 200 0.28 9.16 -3.62
N ILE A 201 -0.78 8.35 -3.49
CA ILE A 201 -1.40 7.64 -4.61
C ILE A 201 -2.79 8.21 -4.87
N ASP A 202 -3.03 8.67 -6.09
CA ASP A 202 -4.35 9.12 -6.51
C ASP A 202 -5.35 7.97 -6.64
N PRO A 203 -6.67 8.25 -6.58
CA PRO A 203 -7.68 7.25 -6.91
C PRO A 203 -7.44 6.62 -8.30
N ASP A 204 -7.85 5.36 -8.44
CA ASP A 204 -7.72 4.57 -9.68
C ASP A 204 -6.30 4.57 -10.27
N THR A 205 -5.30 4.57 -9.40
CA THR A 205 -3.87 4.53 -9.73
C THR A 205 -3.15 3.53 -8.85
N ALA A 206 -2.15 2.87 -9.38
CA ALA A 206 -1.34 1.86 -8.67
C ALA A 206 0.14 2.00 -8.97
N GLY A 207 0.97 1.71 -7.97
CA GLY A 207 2.40 1.49 -8.13
C GLY A 207 2.71 -0.01 -8.14
N PHE A 208 3.31 -0.52 -9.19
CA PHE A 208 3.77 -1.90 -9.27
C PHE A 208 5.26 -1.94 -8.93
N VAL A 209 5.58 -2.24 -7.67
CA VAL A 209 6.96 -2.35 -7.21
C VAL A 209 7.45 -3.77 -7.45
N GLY A 210 8.39 -3.93 -8.37
CA GLY A 210 8.98 -5.21 -8.72
C GLY A 210 10.03 -5.71 -7.72
N PRO A 211 10.51 -6.95 -7.92
CA PRO A 211 11.58 -7.52 -7.11
C PRO A 211 12.92 -6.76 -7.24
N ASP A 212 13.07 -5.97 -8.29
CA ASP A 212 14.19 -5.06 -8.58
C ASP A 212 14.05 -3.69 -7.88
N ASN A 213 13.04 -3.52 -7.03
CA ASN A 213 12.68 -2.26 -6.38
C ASN A 213 12.37 -1.11 -7.36
N VAL A 214 12.01 -1.41 -8.59
CA VAL A 214 11.51 -0.42 -9.55
C VAL A 214 9.98 -0.38 -9.47
N MET A 215 9.43 0.80 -9.27
CA MET A 215 8.00 1.07 -9.29
C MET A 215 7.56 1.52 -10.68
N GLU A 216 6.60 0.84 -11.28
CA GLU A 216 5.86 1.24 -12.48
C GLU A 216 4.50 1.82 -12.09
N VAL A 217 4.12 2.97 -12.64
CA VAL A 217 2.82 3.60 -12.38
C VAL A 217 1.81 3.16 -13.42
N VAL A 218 0.64 2.71 -12.97
CA VAL A 218 -0.49 2.28 -13.83
C VAL A 218 -1.78 2.90 -13.31
N GLY A 219 -2.59 3.47 -14.18
CA GLY A 219 -3.90 4.04 -13.83
C GLY A 219 -4.15 5.39 -14.46
N HIS A 220 -5.17 6.09 -13.98
CA HIS A 220 -5.64 7.36 -14.58
C HIS A 220 -5.07 8.60 -13.87
N GLY A 221 -4.71 8.49 -12.60
CA GLY A 221 -4.14 9.58 -11.82
C GLY A 221 -2.61 9.55 -11.80
N SER A 222 -2.05 10.04 -10.71
CA SER A 222 -0.62 10.13 -10.50
C SER A 222 -0.17 9.48 -9.18
N ILE A 223 1.12 9.22 -9.10
CA ILE A 223 1.81 8.94 -7.83
C ILE A 223 2.77 10.09 -7.58
N THR A 224 2.57 10.78 -6.45
CA THR A 224 3.54 11.76 -5.95
C THR A 224 4.58 11.04 -5.10
N VAL A 225 5.84 11.14 -5.48
CA VAL A 225 6.98 10.63 -4.70
C VAL A 225 7.65 11.80 -4.03
N VAL A 226 7.82 11.73 -2.70
CA VAL A 226 8.57 12.71 -1.91
C VAL A 226 9.78 12.02 -1.31
N ASP A 227 10.96 12.51 -1.65
CA ASP A 227 12.24 11.98 -1.18
C ASP A 227 12.89 12.96 -0.19
N PRO A 228 13.04 12.56 1.07
CA PRO A 228 13.69 13.36 2.11
C PRO A 228 15.22 13.13 2.22
N ALA A 229 15.87 12.45 1.27
CA ALA A 229 17.28 12.08 1.39
C ALA A 229 18.21 13.29 1.59
N ASP A 230 17.85 14.43 1.00
CA ASP A 230 18.65 15.65 1.04
C ASP A 230 18.08 16.69 2.03
N VAL A 231 17.29 16.29 3.01
CA VAL A 231 16.71 17.21 4.01
C VAL A 231 17.83 18.04 4.64
N GLY A 232 17.74 19.37 4.47
CA GLY A 232 18.72 20.29 5.02
C GLY A 232 18.36 20.78 6.42
N HIS A 233 17.08 20.89 6.72
CA HIS A 233 16.55 21.32 8.02
C HIS A 233 15.16 20.78 8.28
N SER A 234 14.91 20.46 9.53
CA SER A 234 13.55 20.21 10.05
C SER A 234 13.49 20.63 11.52
N ASN A 235 12.39 21.29 11.91
CA ASN A 235 12.12 21.66 13.30
C ASN A 235 11.21 20.65 14.00
N VAL A 236 11.01 19.45 13.44
CA VAL A 236 10.03 18.47 13.95
C VAL A 236 10.26 18.10 15.41
N ALA A 237 11.51 18.13 15.89
CA ALA A 237 11.87 17.81 17.27
C ALA A 237 11.45 18.92 18.27
N ASP A 238 11.31 20.15 17.79
CA ASP A 238 11.07 21.35 18.62
C ASP A 238 9.63 21.86 18.48
N ALA A 239 8.92 21.43 17.43
CA ALA A 239 7.56 21.89 17.15
C ALA A 239 6.55 21.37 18.20
N GLY A 240 5.81 22.30 18.79
CA GLY A 240 4.72 22.00 19.73
C GLY A 240 3.46 21.45 19.02
N PRO A 241 2.47 20.96 19.79
CA PRO A 241 1.22 20.43 19.23
C PRO A 241 0.54 21.44 18.28
N SER A 242 0.17 20.96 17.11
CA SER A 242 -0.46 21.75 16.01
C SER A 242 0.41 22.85 15.41
N GLU A 243 1.66 23.01 15.83
CA GLU A 243 2.58 23.97 15.20
C GLU A 243 3.00 23.50 13.79
N PRO A 244 3.25 24.46 12.89
CA PRO A 244 3.79 24.12 11.57
C PRO A 244 5.17 23.48 11.66
N ILE A 245 5.37 22.43 10.87
CA ILE A 245 6.67 21.77 10.70
C ILE A 245 7.38 22.44 9.51
N SER A 246 8.59 22.98 9.77
CA SER A 246 9.50 23.36 8.71
C SER A 246 10.30 22.12 8.26
N ILE A 247 10.32 21.87 6.98
CA ILE A 247 11.17 20.85 6.37
C ILE A 247 11.64 21.37 5.02
N THR A 248 12.95 21.32 4.77
CA THR A 248 13.55 21.93 3.57
C THR A 248 14.30 20.91 2.75
N ASN A 249 14.49 21.24 1.47
CA ASN A 249 15.31 20.47 0.55
C ASN A 249 14.76 19.04 0.27
N LEU A 250 13.44 18.96 0.05
CA LEU A 250 12.78 17.73 -0.38
C LEU A 250 12.76 17.65 -1.91
N ARG A 251 13.01 16.48 -2.45
CA ARG A 251 12.76 16.20 -3.87
C ARG A 251 11.33 15.69 -4.05
N VAL A 252 10.61 16.25 -5.00
CA VAL A 252 9.24 15.83 -5.32
C VAL A 252 9.15 15.43 -6.79
N HIS A 253 8.57 14.27 -7.06
CA HIS A 253 8.28 13.80 -8.39
C HIS A 253 6.79 13.48 -8.51
N VAL A 254 6.18 13.85 -9.62
CA VAL A 254 4.81 13.47 -9.96
C VAL A 254 4.88 12.54 -11.15
N LEU A 255 4.47 11.29 -10.95
CA LEU A 255 4.61 10.20 -11.90
C LEU A 255 3.23 9.78 -12.39
N VAL A 256 3.06 9.70 -13.71
CA VAL A 256 1.81 9.29 -14.35
C VAL A 256 1.94 7.90 -14.98
N HIS A 257 0.87 7.38 -15.54
CA HIS A 257 0.86 6.08 -16.21
C HIS A 257 2.08 5.86 -17.12
N GLY A 258 2.73 4.72 -16.96
CA GLY A 258 3.94 4.33 -17.69
C GLY A 258 5.25 4.87 -17.12
N SER A 259 5.20 5.83 -16.19
CA SER A 259 6.41 6.30 -15.51
C SER A 259 7.00 5.21 -14.63
N ARG A 260 8.32 5.20 -14.51
CA ARG A 260 9.06 4.28 -13.65
C ARG A 260 9.95 5.04 -12.67
N TYR A 261 10.13 4.49 -11.47
CA TYR A 261 10.95 5.08 -10.41
C TYR A 261 11.75 3.99 -9.69
N ASP A 262 13.05 4.20 -9.59
CA ASP A 262 13.96 3.33 -8.86
C ASP A 262 13.98 3.73 -7.37
N LEU A 263 13.49 2.83 -6.51
CA LEU A 263 13.41 3.06 -5.06
C LEU A 263 14.77 2.91 -4.37
N ASP A 264 15.72 2.20 -4.97
CA ASP A 264 17.07 2.04 -4.42
C ASP A 264 17.93 3.28 -4.69
N PHE A 265 17.93 3.74 -5.94
CA PHE A 265 18.67 4.93 -6.37
C PHE A 265 17.88 6.23 -6.23
N ARG A 266 16.62 6.16 -5.80
CA ARG A 266 15.72 7.29 -5.53
C ARG A 266 15.63 8.27 -6.71
N ARG A 267 15.34 7.75 -7.92
CA ARG A 267 15.28 8.55 -9.15
C ARG A 267 14.27 8.00 -10.16
N PRO A 268 13.69 8.86 -10.99
CA PRO A 268 12.94 8.44 -12.19
C PRO A 268 13.86 7.70 -13.17
N LEU A 269 13.26 6.79 -13.97
CA LEU A 269 13.92 6.03 -15.03
C LEU A 269 13.41 6.45 -16.39
#